data_e58dfa6f8d5b96f4b0aeb1faa70bb5a5
#
_entry.id   e58dfa6f8d5b96f4b0aeb1faa70bb5a5
#
_cell.length_a   1.000
_cell.length_b   1.000
_cell.length_c   1.000
_cell.angle_alpha   90.00
_cell.angle_beta   90.00
_cell.angle_gamma   90.00
#
_symmetry.space_group_name_H-M   'P 1'
#
loop_
_entity.id
_entity.type
_entity.pdbx_description
1 polymer ?
#
loop_
_entity_poly.entity_id
_entity_poly.type
_entity_poly.pdbx_seq_one_letter_code
_entity_poly.pdbx_strand_id
1 'polypeptide(L)'
;MTPQWDVTRQASNFLPEAYDPAQAVRLYAPALVGGRRVAYDAATGSLLPAALIGRVVPGSGDPYNGTFQAGKGIEDTLTTGSAFRVSPRLGSACDLTGRQSLVVRGAFGVFYDRPQGNLVFDLINNPPGVVVQQLTWGRFQDIDPETSVPLNAPIALYPNQHEWDLPKVYGWNLGIQARLPLALVLDIAYVGTDSRKQAQGIPINAVPYGAAYERENQDPTLPRSPTPGATALPVDFLRPYRGYGEIRLYEFSAFSNYHALQAGLNRRFDRGLMFGATYTWSKALGVANNDFVVPYDYSWARPDGPDANRRANYSYLSSDRPHNFVVNFVYQSPRVAGGLLGVLANGWQLSGIYRWTSGTPYPITFNIPGYGAINLTGSDQNARIVVTGDPGQGWSGDPYRQIDTSVFAPPRPGSLGFESARYFLHGPPIDNLDLSVSKSFSLGGRRRVEIRLDAFNVLNHTQFAAVNSQVNFKSLDDPTVTNLPFDAAGDLVNPNGFGTVSNVRAARQLQLMARFQF
;
A
#
# COMPACT_ATOMS: atom_id res chain seq x y z
N MET A 1 -7.33 8.60 -26.94
CA MET A 1 -7.52 7.54 -25.94
C MET A 1 -8.65 6.68 -26.44
N THR A 2 -8.48 5.37 -26.54
CA THR A 2 -9.63 4.50 -26.84
C THR A 2 -10.56 4.56 -25.62
N PRO A 3 -11.85 4.84 -25.80
CA PRO A 3 -12.82 4.76 -24.72
C PRO A 3 -12.72 3.38 -24.08
N GLN A 4 -12.91 3.32 -22.77
CA GLN A 4 -13.11 2.03 -22.11
C GLN A 4 -14.56 1.63 -22.36
N TRP A 5 -14.76 0.54 -23.06
CA TRP A 5 -16.10 0.08 -23.41
C TRP A 5 -16.53 -1.01 -22.44
N ASP A 6 -17.74 -0.90 -21.91
CA ASP A 6 -18.43 -2.06 -21.36
C ASP A 6 -18.98 -2.91 -22.51
N VAL A 7 -18.22 -3.90 -22.90
CA VAL A 7 -18.56 -4.79 -24.04
C VAL A 7 -19.83 -5.61 -23.76
N THR A 8 -20.15 -5.81 -22.48
CA THR A 8 -21.29 -6.66 -22.06
C THR A 8 -22.53 -5.84 -21.72
N ARG A 9 -22.41 -4.54 -21.53
CA ARG A 9 -23.45 -3.63 -21.00
C ARG A 9 -24.05 -4.09 -19.67
N GLN A 10 -23.30 -4.85 -18.90
CA GLN A 10 -23.71 -5.34 -17.58
C GLN A 10 -23.07 -4.56 -16.45
N ALA A 11 -21.97 -3.87 -16.71
CA ALA A 11 -21.32 -3.04 -15.71
C ALA A 11 -22.22 -1.86 -15.32
N SER A 12 -22.13 -1.45 -14.07
CA SER A 12 -22.92 -0.38 -13.49
C SER A 12 -22.04 0.54 -12.67
N ASN A 13 -22.40 1.84 -12.64
CA ASN A 13 -21.74 2.84 -11.83
C ASN A 13 -22.74 3.45 -10.83
N PHE A 14 -22.25 3.87 -9.67
CA PHE A 14 -23.03 4.64 -8.70
C PHE A 14 -22.63 6.11 -8.78
N LEU A 15 -23.63 6.98 -8.91
CA LEU A 15 -23.45 8.42 -8.93
C LEU A 15 -23.98 8.99 -7.62
N PRO A 16 -23.10 9.49 -6.72
CA PRO A 16 -23.50 10.03 -5.42
C PRO A 16 -24.55 11.15 -5.52
N GLU A 17 -24.45 11.99 -6.56
CA GLU A 17 -25.35 13.11 -6.84
C GLU A 17 -26.74 12.67 -7.30
N ALA A 18 -26.90 11.44 -7.76
CA ALA A 18 -28.16 10.86 -8.21
C ALA A 18 -28.86 10.04 -7.12
N TYR A 19 -28.24 9.86 -5.97
CA TYR A 19 -28.88 9.19 -4.85
C TYR A 19 -29.98 10.05 -4.23
N ASP A 20 -31.20 9.52 -4.18
CA ASP A 20 -32.35 10.17 -3.56
C ASP A 20 -32.62 9.55 -2.17
N PRO A 21 -32.41 10.27 -1.07
CA PRO A 21 -32.70 9.75 0.28
C PRO A 21 -34.16 9.33 0.50
N ALA A 22 -35.11 9.90 -0.26
CA ALA A 22 -36.52 9.54 -0.16
C ALA A 22 -36.83 8.17 -0.76
N GLN A 23 -36.00 7.70 -1.68
CA GLN A 23 -36.10 6.39 -2.31
C GLN A 23 -35.24 5.32 -1.60
N ALA A 24 -34.58 5.67 -0.49
CA ALA A 24 -33.75 4.71 0.24
C ALA A 24 -34.57 3.53 0.76
N VAL A 25 -34.02 2.33 0.64
CA VAL A 25 -34.64 1.14 1.24
C VAL A 25 -34.62 1.21 2.76
N ARG A 26 -35.64 0.62 3.40
CA ARG A 26 -35.64 0.45 4.86
C ARG A 26 -34.87 -0.79 5.28
N LEU A 27 -34.32 -0.73 6.48
CA LEU A 27 -33.69 -1.87 7.14
C LEU A 27 -34.57 -2.32 8.31
N TYR A 28 -34.62 -3.63 8.56
CA TYR A 28 -35.26 -4.17 9.75
C TYR A 28 -34.56 -3.63 10.99
N ALA A 29 -35.29 -2.81 11.76
CA ALA A 29 -34.76 -2.17 12.98
C ALA A 29 -34.78 -3.13 14.19
N PRO A 30 -33.90 -2.92 15.18
CA PRO A 30 -33.99 -3.65 16.44
C PRO A 30 -35.21 -3.21 17.25
N ALA A 31 -35.99 -4.17 17.76
CA ALA A 31 -37.12 -3.94 18.65
C ALA A 31 -37.20 -4.99 19.75
N LEU A 32 -37.88 -4.65 20.86
CA LEU A 32 -38.23 -5.60 21.94
C LEU A 32 -39.71 -5.94 21.86
N VAL A 33 -40.04 -7.20 21.61
CA VAL A 33 -41.41 -7.71 21.60
C VAL A 33 -41.51 -8.86 22.58
N GLY A 34 -42.37 -8.70 23.60
CA GLY A 34 -42.48 -9.69 24.67
C GLY A 34 -41.14 -9.95 25.40
N GLY A 35 -40.28 -8.94 25.56
CA GLY A 35 -38.97 -9.06 26.18
C GLY A 35 -37.89 -9.75 25.29
N ARG A 36 -38.21 -10.08 24.05
CA ARG A 36 -37.26 -10.68 23.09
C ARG A 36 -36.82 -9.65 22.07
N ARG A 37 -35.53 -9.63 21.78
CA ARG A 37 -34.97 -8.81 20.70
C ARG A 37 -35.33 -9.41 19.35
N VAL A 38 -35.87 -8.61 18.47
CA VAL A 38 -36.36 -9.02 17.13
C VAL A 38 -35.94 -7.97 16.08
N ALA A 39 -35.95 -8.38 14.81
CA ALA A 39 -35.89 -7.51 13.67
C ALA A 39 -37.32 -7.06 13.30
N TYR A 40 -37.57 -5.75 13.21
CA TYR A 40 -38.90 -5.17 13.06
C TYR A 40 -38.92 -4.14 11.92
N ASP A 41 -39.96 -4.20 11.09
CA ASP A 41 -40.32 -3.13 10.14
C ASP A 41 -41.63 -2.45 10.59
N ALA A 42 -41.55 -1.19 11.01
CA ALA A 42 -42.68 -0.42 11.51
C ALA A 42 -43.78 -0.15 10.46
N ALA A 43 -43.42 -0.12 9.16
CA ALA A 43 -44.37 0.14 8.10
C ALA A 43 -45.27 -1.05 7.75
N THR A 44 -44.74 -2.29 7.89
CA THR A 44 -45.46 -3.52 7.58
C THR A 44 -45.92 -4.26 8.83
N GLY A 45 -45.37 -3.92 10.01
CA GLY A 45 -45.55 -4.68 11.23
C GLY A 45 -44.81 -6.03 11.25
N SER A 46 -43.94 -6.29 10.29
CA SER A 46 -43.21 -7.56 10.13
C SER A 46 -42.21 -7.77 11.26
N LEU A 47 -42.24 -8.98 11.85
CA LEU A 47 -41.35 -9.41 12.93
C LEU A 47 -40.53 -10.60 12.45
N LEU A 48 -39.21 -10.50 12.55
CA LEU A 48 -38.25 -11.53 12.17
C LEU A 48 -37.24 -11.80 13.29
N PRO A 49 -36.51 -12.91 13.25
CA PRO A 49 -35.45 -13.19 14.23
C PRO A 49 -34.41 -12.05 14.29
N ALA A 50 -33.86 -11.81 15.49
CA ALA A 50 -32.88 -10.74 15.75
C ALA A 50 -31.63 -10.80 14.84
N ALA A 51 -31.27 -11.98 14.33
CA ALA A 51 -30.17 -12.17 13.38
C ALA A 51 -30.40 -11.41 12.04
N LEU A 52 -31.62 -10.99 11.77
CA LEU A 52 -32.01 -10.27 10.55
C LEU A 52 -32.09 -8.75 10.74
N ILE A 53 -31.73 -8.23 11.91
CA ILE A 53 -31.57 -6.79 12.14
C ILE A 53 -30.53 -6.24 11.14
N GLY A 54 -30.86 -5.13 10.47
CA GLY A 54 -30.01 -4.52 9.45
C GLY A 54 -30.18 -5.11 8.04
N ARG A 55 -31.05 -6.11 7.86
CA ARG A 55 -31.38 -6.61 6.51
C ARG A 55 -32.37 -5.66 5.82
N VAL A 56 -32.25 -5.62 4.50
CA VAL A 56 -33.14 -4.79 3.66
C VAL A 56 -34.56 -5.33 3.71
N VAL A 57 -35.52 -4.44 3.93
CA VAL A 57 -36.96 -4.76 3.87
C VAL A 57 -37.36 -4.85 2.40
N PRO A 58 -37.84 -6.00 1.91
CA PRO A 58 -38.23 -6.16 0.51
C PRO A 58 -39.32 -5.16 0.08
N GLY A 59 -39.15 -4.56 -1.10
CA GLY A 59 -40.10 -3.60 -1.67
C GLY A 59 -40.23 -2.27 -0.92
N SER A 60 -39.27 -1.93 -0.05
CA SER A 60 -39.35 -0.73 0.79
C SER A 60 -38.80 0.54 0.18
N GLY A 61 -38.24 0.48 -1.01
CA GLY A 61 -37.63 1.59 -1.74
C GLY A 61 -36.95 1.09 -2.99
N ASP A 62 -36.05 1.89 -3.57
CA ASP A 62 -35.24 1.49 -4.71
C ASP A 62 -33.91 0.88 -4.23
N PRO A 63 -33.70 -0.44 -4.41
CA PRO A 63 -32.45 -1.11 -4.02
C PRO A 63 -31.24 -0.73 -4.90
N TYR A 64 -31.49 -0.02 -6.01
CA TYR A 64 -30.47 0.44 -6.96
C TYR A 64 -30.37 1.94 -7.05
N ASN A 65 -30.89 2.64 -6.06
CA ASN A 65 -30.94 4.09 -5.94
C ASN A 65 -29.59 4.75 -6.19
N GLY A 66 -29.48 5.57 -7.24
CA GLY A 66 -28.23 6.21 -7.67
C GLY A 66 -27.30 5.31 -8.49
N THR A 67 -27.67 4.04 -8.80
CA THR A 67 -26.87 3.17 -9.67
C THR A 67 -27.43 3.14 -11.10
N PHE A 68 -26.54 3.18 -12.08
CA PHE A 68 -26.88 3.21 -13.50
C PHE A 68 -26.10 2.14 -14.25
N GLN A 69 -26.80 1.36 -15.06
CA GLN A 69 -26.17 0.40 -15.95
C GLN A 69 -25.71 1.08 -17.24
N ALA A 70 -24.61 0.66 -17.81
CA ALA A 70 -24.04 1.17 -19.05
C ALA A 70 -25.09 1.31 -20.16
N GLY A 71 -25.21 2.50 -20.76
CA GLY A 71 -26.20 2.83 -21.78
C GLY A 71 -27.65 2.98 -21.29
N LYS A 72 -27.88 3.00 -19.98
CA LYS A 72 -29.20 3.21 -19.38
C LYS A 72 -29.17 4.34 -18.36
N GLY A 73 -29.36 5.57 -18.81
CA GLY A 73 -29.28 6.77 -17.98
C GLY A 73 -27.86 7.29 -17.72
N ILE A 74 -26.86 6.58 -18.24
CA ILE A 74 -25.44 6.94 -18.25
C ILE A 74 -24.83 6.48 -19.58
N GLU A 75 -23.67 7.01 -19.95
CA GLU A 75 -22.94 6.62 -21.16
C GLU A 75 -22.55 5.14 -21.14
N ASP A 76 -22.39 4.53 -22.34
CA ASP A 76 -21.88 3.15 -22.47
C ASP A 76 -20.52 2.94 -21.80
N THR A 77 -19.73 4.02 -21.67
CA THR A 77 -18.43 4.03 -21.03
C THR A 77 -18.47 4.17 -19.51
N LEU A 78 -19.65 4.41 -18.92
CA LEU A 78 -19.93 4.66 -17.49
C LEU A 78 -19.19 5.87 -16.89
N THR A 79 -18.32 6.49 -17.65
CA THR A 79 -17.48 7.61 -17.22
C THR A 79 -17.20 8.53 -18.40
N THR A 80 -17.04 9.81 -18.11
CA THR A 80 -16.65 10.82 -19.08
C THR A 80 -15.23 11.29 -18.84
N GLY A 81 -14.56 11.77 -19.87
CA GLY A 81 -13.22 12.33 -19.74
C GLY A 81 -12.71 12.96 -21.03
N SER A 82 -11.82 13.92 -20.93
CA SER A 82 -11.26 14.58 -22.11
C SER A 82 -10.32 13.63 -22.88
N ALA A 83 -10.56 13.51 -24.17
CA ALA A 83 -9.75 12.67 -25.08
C ALA A 83 -8.40 13.30 -25.43
N PHE A 84 -8.25 14.62 -25.33
CA PHE A 84 -7.04 15.33 -25.76
C PHE A 84 -6.17 15.73 -24.57
N ARG A 85 -4.88 15.41 -24.64
CA ARG A 85 -3.87 15.77 -23.65
C ARG A 85 -2.60 16.24 -24.33
N VAL A 86 -1.98 17.27 -23.77
CA VAL A 86 -0.70 17.81 -24.24
C VAL A 86 0.40 17.36 -23.28
N SER A 87 1.41 16.66 -23.82
CA SER A 87 2.54 16.10 -23.08
C SER A 87 3.86 16.76 -23.51
N PRO A 88 4.12 18.02 -23.09
CA PRO A 88 5.34 18.73 -23.47
C PRO A 88 6.56 18.09 -22.82
N ARG A 89 7.66 18.08 -23.57
CA ARG A 89 8.96 17.59 -23.11
C ARG A 89 10.03 18.55 -23.60
N LEU A 90 10.87 19.01 -22.70
CA LEU A 90 12.00 19.88 -22.97
C LEU A 90 13.25 19.23 -22.38
N GLY A 91 14.35 19.28 -23.12
CA GLY A 91 15.62 18.79 -22.62
C GLY A 91 16.76 19.54 -23.29
N SER A 92 17.82 19.75 -22.53
CA SER A 92 19.04 20.35 -23.01
C SER A 92 20.28 19.64 -22.46
N ALA A 93 21.36 19.67 -23.23
CA ALA A 93 22.68 19.22 -22.81
C ALA A 93 23.71 20.21 -23.32
N CYS A 94 24.57 20.68 -22.43
CA CYS A 94 25.61 21.64 -22.74
C CYS A 94 26.99 21.05 -22.37
N ASP A 95 27.87 20.93 -23.35
CA ASP A 95 29.27 20.60 -23.13
C ASP A 95 30.05 21.86 -22.78
N LEU A 96 30.40 22.04 -21.51
CA LEU A 96 31.09 23.21 -21.00
C LEU A 96 32.56 23.30 -21.46
N THR A 97 33.11 22.23 -21.95
CA THR A 97 34.55 22.12 -22.27
C THR A 97 34.81 21.99 -23.78
N GLY A 98 33.79 21.74 -24.58
CA GLY A 98 33.93 21.42 -26.00
C GLY A 98 34.60 20.06 -26.30
N ARG A 99 34.94 19.30 -25.25
CA ARG A 99 35.63 17.99 -25.34
C ARG A 99 34.84 16.87 -24.67
N GLN A 100 33.59 17.14 -24.31
CA GLN A 100 32.69 16.22 -23.60
C GLN A 100 33.29 15.72 -22.26
N SER A 101 34.19 16.51 -21.66
CA SER A 101 34.75 16.18 -20.36
C SER A 101 33.87 16.65 -19.21
N LEU A 102 33.05 17.68 -19.41
CA LEU A 102 32.08 18.18 -18.45
C LEU A 102 30.80 18.58 -19.18
N VAL A 103 29.73 17.85 -18.93
CA VAL A 103 28.43 18.06 -19.59
C VAL A 103 27.37 18.31 -18.52
N VAL A 104 26.63 19.41 -18.67
CA VAL A 104 25.43 19.70 -17.88
C VAL A 104 24.20 19.31 -18.69
N ARG A 105 23.25 18.63 -18.05
CA ARG A 105 22.00 18.18 -18.65
C ARG A 105 20.82 18.58 -17.79
N GLY A 106 19.75 19.01 -18.42
CA GLY A 106 18.50 19.29 -17.76
C GLY A 106 17.32 18.87 -18.61
N ALA A 107 16.28 18.36 -17.99
CA ALA A 107 15.03 18.02 -18.67
C ALA A 107 13.83 18.30 -17.80
N PHE A 108 12.72 18.60 -18.45
CA PHE A 108 11.38 18.69 -17.87
C PHE A 108 10.38 18.03 -18.81
N GLY A 109 9.41 17.33 -18.26
CA GLY A 109 8.35 16.72 -19.06
C GLY A 109 7.06 16.53 -18.28
N VAL A 110 5.96 16.53 -19.01
CA VAL A 110 4.64 16.15 -18.52
C VAL A 110 4.26 14.82 -19.15
N PHE A 111 3.89 13.87 -18.30
CA PHE A 111 3.52 12.53 -18.71
C PHE A 111 2.13 12.22 -18.20
N TYR A 112 1.35 11.49 -19.00
CA TYR A 112 0.05 10.98 -18.59
C TYR A 112 0.10 9.47 -18.52
N ASP A 113 -0.50 8.92 -17.49
CA ASP A 113 -0.63 7.49 -17.33
C ASP A 113 -2.03 7.05 -17.72
N ARG A 114 -2.14 5.84 -18.27
CA ARG A 114 -3.42 5.21 -18.52
C ARG A 114 -3.77 4.35 -17.32
N PRO A 115 -4.92 4.58 -16.66
CA PRO A 115 -5.38 3.73 -15.60
C PRO A 115 -5.44 2.27 -16.03
N GLN A 116 -5.04 1.38 -15.12
CA GLN A 116 -5.15 -0.05 -15.35
C GLN A 116 -6.60 -0.49 -15.43
N GLY A 117 -6.89 -1.53 -16.21
CA GLY A 117 -8.24 -2.05 -16.43
C GLY A 117 -8.96 -2.52 -15.15
N ASN A 118 -8.21 -2.86 -14.10
CA ASN A 118 -8.76 -3.34 -12.84
C ASN A 118 -9.71 -2.34 -12.15
N LEU A 119 -9.52 -1.03 -12.33
CA LEU A 119 -10.48 -0.02 -11.85
C LEU A 119 -11.86 -0.16 -12.50
N VAL A 120 -11.90 -0.64 -13.73
CA VAL A 120 -13.15 -0.81 -14.50
C VAL A 120 -13.76 -2.18 -14.23
N PHE A 121 -12.95 -3.17 -13.88
CA PHE A 121 -13.46 -4.50 -13.55
C PHE A 121 -14.36 -4.51 -12.32
N ASP A 122 -14.11 -3.67 -11.33
CA ASP A 122 -14.96 -3.62 -10.14
C ASP A 122 -16.37 -3.11 -10.47
N LEU A 123 -16.55 -2.35 -11.54
CA LEU A 123 -17.86 -1.89 -12.00
C LEU A 123 -18.80 -3.02 -12.43
N ILE A 124 -18.27 -4.15 -12.85
CA ILE A 124 -19.09 -5.34 -13.21
C ILE A 124 -19.75 -5.99 -11.99
N ASN A 125 -19.24 -5.73 -10.79
CA ASN A 125 -19.79 -6.27 -9.54
C ASN A 125 -20.92 -5.41 -8.97
N ASN A 126 -21.15 -4.21 -9.53
CA ASN A 126 -22.19 -3.31 -9.05
C ASN A 126 -23.58 -3.72 -9.59
N PRO A 127 -24.64 -3.62 -8.74
CA PRO A 127 -26.02 -3.76 -9.24
C PRO A 127 -26.39 -2.58 -10.16
N PRO A 128 -27.41 -2.69 -11.03
CA PRO A 128 -28.25 -3.87 -11.26
C PRO A 128 -27.63 -4.92 -12.19
N GLY A 129 -26.42 -4.69 -12.72
CA GLY A 129 -25.74 -5.61 -13.65
C GLY A 129 -25.51 -6.99 -13.04
N VAL A 130 -25.02 -7.01 -11.80
CA VAL A 130 -24.84 -8.23 -11.00
C VAL A 130 -25.51 -8.03 -9.64
N VAL A 131 -26.36 -8.97 -9.27
CA VAL A 131 -27.02 -9.01 -7.96
C VAL A 131 -26.62 -10.30 -7.26
N VAL A 132 -25.87 -10.15 -6.16
CA VAL A 132 -25.52 -11.29 -5.30
C VAL A 132 -26.62 -11.46 -4.26
N GLN A 133 -27.37 -12.55 -4.37
CA GLN A 133 -28.36 -12.95 -3.37
C GLN A 133 -27.66 -13.71 -2.24
N GLN A 134 -27.85 -13.26 -1.00
CA GLN A 134 -27.30 -13.90 0.18
C GLN A 134 -28.42 -14.41 1.07
N LEU A 135 -28.62 -15.71 1.13
CA LEU A 135 -29.51 -16.35 2.11
C LEU A 135 -28.75 -16.52 3.43
N THR A 136 -29.12 -15.76 4.45
CA THR A 136 -28.39 -15.73 5.73
C THR A 136 -28.99 -16.65 6.79
N TRP A 137 -30.18 -17.15 6.62
CA TRP A 137 -30.88 -17.97 7.60
C TRP A 137 -31.77 -18.98 6.89
N GLY A 138 -31.54 -20.27 7.07
CA GLY A 138 -32.28 -21.33 6.43
C GLY A 138 -31.49 -22.64 6.36
N ARG A 139 -32.12 -23.71 5.88
CA ARG A 139 -31.44 -24.96 5.58
C ARG A 139 -31.09 -24.98 4.10
N PHE A 140 -29.97 -25.59 3.75
CA PHE A 140 -29.51 -25.67 2.37
C PHE A 140 -30.55 -26.32 1.42
N GLN A 141 -31.30 -27.27 1.93
CA GLN A 141 -32.35 -27.94 1.19
C GLN A 141 -33.63 -27.11 0.96
N ASP A 142 -33.78 -25.99 1.69
CA ASP A 142 -34.94 -25.10 1.60
C ASP A 142 -34.63 -23.88 0.70
N ILE A 143 -33.48 -23.86 0.04
CA ILE A 143 -33.10 -22.81 -0.90
C ILE A 143 -33.80 -23.06 -2.22
N ASP A 144 -34.90 -22.35 -2.43
CA ASP A 144 -35.56 -22.26 -3.72
C ASP A 144 -35.31 -20.89 -4.33
N PRO A 145 -34.55 -20.80 -5.44
CA PRO A 145 -34.26 -19.53 -6.10
C PRO A 145 -35.49 -18.78 -6.60
N GLU A 146 -36.61 -19.50 -6.83
CA GLU A 146 -37.82 -18.92 -7.40
C GLU A 146 -38.81 -18.41 -6.34
N THR A 147 -38.80 -19.01 -5.15
CA THR A 147 -39.77 -18.69 -4.08
C THR A 147 -39.18 -18.04 -2.85
N SER A 148 -37.87 -18.16 -2.61
CA SER A 148 -37.23 -17.50 -1.47
C SER A 148 -37.03 -16.01 -1.77
N VAL A 149 -37.65 -15.15 -0.97
CA VAL A 149 -37.36 -13.71 -0.96
C VAL A 149 -36.04 -13.50 -0.19
N PRO A 150 -34.95 -13.23 -0.88
CA PRO A 150 -33.67 -13.06 -0.18
C PRO A 150 -33.71 -11.80 0.70
N LEU A 151 -33.49 -11.99 1.99
CA LEU A 151 -33.28 -10.88 2.93
C LEU A 151 -31.82 -10.43 2.83
N ASN A 152 -31.56 -9.60 1.84
CA ASN A 152 -30.19 -9.17 1.55
C ASN A 152 -29.65 -8.21 2.63
N ALA A 153 -28.36 -8.33 2.90
CA ALA A 153 -27.62 -7.27 3.53
C ALA A 153 -27.52 -6.06 2.58
N PRO A 154 -27.30 -4.84 3.13
CA PRO A 154 -26.89 -3.72 2.31
C PRO A 154 -25.67 -4.08 1.44
N ILE A 155 -25.76 -3.79 0.14
CA ILE A 155 -24.77 -4.20 -0.87
C ILE A 155 -23.59 -3.23 -0.85
N ALA A 156 -22.37 -3.75 -0.88
CA ALA A 156 -21.18 -2.92 -1.11
C ALA A 156 -21.06 -2.54 -2.59
N LEU A 157 -20.61 -1.29 -2.85
CA LEU A 157 -20.43 -0.76 -4.19
C LEU A 157 -18.99 -0.32 -4.43
N TYR A 158 -18.57 -0.42 -5.70
CA TYR A 158 -17.23 -0.04 -6.15
C TYR A 158 -17.34 0.90 -7.38
N PRO A 159 -17.90 2.09 -7.20
CA PRO A 159 -18.07 3.03 -8.30
C PRO A 159 -16.76 3.71 -8.69
N ASN A 160 -16.74 4.21 -9.93
CA ASN A 160 -15.73 5.14 -10.41
C ASN A 160 -16.32 6.55 -10.46
N GLN A 161 -15.49 7.55 -10.18
CA GLN A 161 -15.82 8.95 -10.42
C GLN A 161 -16.30 9.11 -11.86
N HIS A 162 -17.44 9.78 -12.06
CA HIS A 162 -18.05 9.92 -13.38
C HIS A 162 -17.17 10.72 -14.34
N GLU A 163 -16.68 11.88 -13.90
CA GLU A 163 -15.74 12.69 -14.65
C GLU A 163 -14.33 12.39 -14.21
N TRP A 164 -13.53 11.79 -15.07
CA TRP A 164 -12.14 11.57 -14.72
C TRP A 164 -11.16 12.38 -15.53
N ASP A 165 -10.12 12.76 -14.81
CA ASP A 165 -8.89 13.28 -15.36
C ASP A 165 -7.82 12.17 -15.35
N LEU A 166 -6.96 12.14 -16.35
CA LEU A 166 -5.88 11.17 -16.33
C LEU A 166 -4.83 11.51 -15.26
N PRO A 167 -4.28 10.51 -14.60
CA PRO A 167 -3.08 10.68 -13.83
C PRO A 167 -2.00 11.36 -14.67
N LYS A 168 -1.34 12.34 -14.08
CA LYS A 168 -0.27 13.08 -14.73
C LYS A 168 0.94 13.21 -13.81
N VAL A 169 2.12 13.14 -14.41
CA VAL A 169 3.40 13.27 -13.73
C VAL A 169 4.17 14.41 -14.36
N TYR A 170 4.57 15.36 -13.54
CA TYR A 170 5.57 16.35 -13.88
C TYR A 170 6.92 15.78 -13.45
N GLY A 171 7.82 15.60 -14.41
CA GLY A 171 9.16 15.09 -14.15
C GLY A 171 10.22 16.10 -14.54
N TRP A 172 11.24 16.24 -13.73
CA TRP A 172 12.39 17.11 -14.04
C TRP A 172 13.67 16.50 -13.52
N ASN A 173 14.76 16.86 -14.17
CA ASN A 173 16.10 16.54 -13.69
C ASN A 173 17.10 17.64 -14.07
N LEU A 174 18.14 17.75 -13.26
CA LEU A 174 19.33 18.55 -13.54
C LEU A 174 20.54 17.74 -13.10
N GLY A 175 21.49 17.53 -14.02
CA GLY A 175 22.65 16.70 -13.75
C GLY A 175 23.92 17.20 -14.40
N ILE A 176 25.02 16.75 -13.83
CA ILE A 176 26.38 17.03 -14.32
C ILE A 176 27.07 15.68 -14.54
N GLN A 177 27.67 15.52 -15.71
CA GLN A 177 28.51 14.38 -16.04
C GLN A 177 29.93 14.86 -16.29
N ALA A 178 30.90 14.25 -15.59
CA ALA A 178 32.31 14.59 -15.71
C ALA A 178 33.14 13.34 -16.04
N ARG A 179 34.06 13.47 -17.01
CA ARG A 179 35.12 12.50 -17.22
C ARG A 179 36.27 12.78 -16.26
N LEU A 180 36.67 11.77 -15.53
CA LEU A 180 37.78 11.83 -14.60
C LEU A 180 38.96 10.97 -15.09
N PRO A 181 40.18 11.15 -14.55
CA PRO A 181 41.30 10.26 -14.83
C PRO A 181 40.97 8.79 -14.55
N LEU A 182 41.81 7.86 -14.99
CA LEU A 182 41.66 6.40 -14.79
C LEU A 182 40.41 5.77 -15.42
N ALA A 183 39.95 6.33 -16.57
CA ALA A 183 38.76 5.89 -17.28
C ALA A 183 37.43 5.98 -16.47
N LEU A 184 37.39 6.88 -15.50
CA LEU A 184 36.23 7.12 -14.65
C LEU A 184 35.26 8.14 -15.29
N VAL A 185 33.98 7.92 -15.06
CA VAL A 185 32.89 8.87 -15.38
C VAL A 185 32.07 9.06 -14.11
N LEU A 186 31.98 10.31 -13.67
CA LEU A 186 31.12 10.73 -12.56
C LEU A 186 29.84 11.32 -13.14
N ASP A 187 28.70 10.93 -12.60
CA ASP A 187 27.38 11.48 -12.90
C ASP A 187 26.70 11.88 -11.58
N ILE A 188 26.28 13.13 -11.45
CA ILE A 188 25.52 13.62 -10.30
C ILE A 188 24.27 14.29 -10.82
N ALA A 189 23.11 13.89 -10.35
CA ALA A 189 21.85 14.44 -10.80
C ALA A 189 20.86 14.62 -9.64
N TYR A 190 20.16 15.75 -9.65
CA TYR A 190 18.91 15.90 -8.92
C TYR A 190 17.75 15.49 -9.83
N VAL A 191 16.86 14.66 -9.32
CA VAL A 191 15.67 14.19 -10.00
C VAL A 191 14.44 14.46 -9.13
N GLY A 192 13.40 15.01 -9.74
CA GLY A 192 12.14 15.25 -9.06
C GLY A 192 10.95 14.81 -9.89
N THR A 193 9.92 14.34 -9.22
CA THR A 193 8.59 14.12 -9.82
C THR A 193 7.51 14.63 -8.90
N ASP A 194 6.43 15.18 -9.50
CA ASP A 194 5.19 15.55 -8.86
C ASP A 194 4.04 14.86 -9.61
N SER A 195 3.43 13.89 -8.98
CA SER A 195 2.33 13.11 -9.55
C SER A 195 1.00 13.63 -9.04
N ARG A 196 0.08 13.88 -9.94
CA ARG A 196 -1.24 14.44 -9.66
C ARG A 196 -2.32 13.58 -10.28
N LYS A 197 -3.53 13.67 -9.73
CA LYS A 197 -4.68 12.93 -10.25
C LYS A 197 -4.41 11.41 -10.29
N GLN A 198 -3.68 10.90 -9.30
CA GLN A 198 -3.55 9.46 -9.12
C GLN A 198 -4.87 8.90 -8.61
N ALA A 199 -5.21 7.69 -9.00
CA ALA A 199 -6.41 7.04 -8.51
C ALA A 199 -6.27 6.63 -7.05
N GLN A 200 -7.37 6.74 -6.32
CA GLN A 200 -7.52 6.23 -4.96
C GLN A 200 -8.96 5.81 -4.71
N GLY A 201 -9.16 4.83 -3.83
CA GLY A 201 -10.49 4.44 -3.36
C GLY A 201 -10.84 5.22 -2.09
N ILE A 202 -12.00 5.87 -2.06
CA ILE A 202 -12.50 6.62 -0.90
C ILE A 202 -13.78 5.99 -0.40
N PRO A 203 -13.89 5.67 0.91
CA PRO A 203 -15.11 5.12 1.50
C PRO A 203 -16.15 6.24 1.71
N ILE A 204 -16.89 6.59 0.66
CA ILE A 204 -17.87 7.69 0.71
C ILE A 204 -19.11 7.36 1.55
N ASN A 205 -19.34 6.06 1.84
CA ASN A 205 -20.41 5.59 2.72
C ASN A 205 -19.86 5.15 4.10
N ALA A 206 -18.72 5.68 4.50
CA ALA A 206 -18.23 5.49 5.87
C ALA A 206 -19.18 6.13 6.88
N VAL A 207 -19.32 5.52 8.05
CA VAL A 207 -20.05 6.12 9.17
C VAL A 207 -19.36 7.43 9.56
N PRO A 208 -20.10 8.54 9.68
CA PRO A 208 -19.50 9.80 10.14
C PRO A 208 -18.83 9.66 11.51
N TYR A 209 -17.69 10.34 11.69
CA TYR A 209 -17.00 10.34 12.98
C TYR A 209 -17.93 10.84 14.09
N GLY A 210 -17.95 10.12 15.20
CA GLY A 210 -18.81 10.42 16.35
C GLY A 210 -20.25 9.92 16.23
N ALA A 211 -20.72 9.52 15.03
CA ALA A 211 -22.12 9.14 14.85
C ALA A 211 -22.61 8.03 15.79
N ALA A 212 -21.74 7.06 16.12
CA ALA A 212 -22.08 6.00 17.06
C ALA A 212 -22.21 6.47 18.53
N TYR A 213 -21.86 7.71 18.83
CA TYR A 213 -22.00 8.29 20.19
C TYR A 213 -23.29 9.10 20.35
N GLU A 214 -23.90 9.47 19.24
CA GLU A 214 -25.12 10.29 19.24
C GLU A 214 -26.30 9.51 19.84
N ARG A 215 -27.15 10.23 20.55
CA ARG A 215 -28.27 9.63 21.29
C ARG A 215 -29.30 8.95 20.38
N GLU A 216 -29.58 9.55 19.24
CA GLU A 216 -30.51 9.02 18.24
C GLU A 216 -30.01 7.74 17.56
N ASN A 217 -28.71 7.50 17.60
CA ASN A 217 -28.06 6.36 16.97
C ASN A 217 -27.83 5.18 17.94
N GLN A 218 -28.45 5.22 19.15
CA GLN A 218 -28.36 4.11 20.08
C GLN A 218 -29.43 3.05 19.81
N ASP A 219 -29.07 1.78 19.96
CA ASP A 219 -29.98 0.64 19.90
C ASP A 219 -30.82 0.58 21.20
N PRO A 220 -32.15 0.84 21.13
CA PRO A 220 -32.99 0.88 22.33
C PRO A 220 -33.19 -0.50 22.96
N THR A 221 -32.75 -1.56 22.30
CA THR A 221 -32.91 -2.95 22.76
C THR A 221 -31.70 -3.46 23.54
N LEU A 222 -30.62 -2.69 23.56
CA LEU A 222 -29.39 -3.05 24.29
C LEU A 222 -29.35 -2.37 25.66
N PRO A 223 -28.78 -3.06 26.67
CA PRO A 223 -28.54 -2.42 27.96
C PRO A 223 -27.51 -1.30 27.80
N ARG A 224 -27.61 -0.28 28.66
CA ARG A 224 -26.62 0.81 28.68
C ARG A 224 -25.21 0.28 28.93
N SER A 225 -24.23 0.80 28.22
CA SER A 225 -22.81 0.50 28.41
C SER A 225 -22.03 1.77 28.75
N PRO A 226 -21.03 1.73 29.62
CA PRO A 226 -20.10 2.82 29.83
C PRO A 226 -19.13 3.00 28.64
N THR A 227 -18.94 1.96 27.82
CA THR A 227 -18.05 2.01 26.64
C THR A 227 -18.72 2.79 25.51
N PRO A 228 -18.13 3.90 25.04
CA PRO A 228 -18.67 4.68 23.93
C PRO A 228 -18.91 3.81 22.70
N GLY A 229 -20.05 4.03 22.02
CA GLY A 229 -20.41 3.28 20.81
C GLY A 229 -20.80 1.82 21.00
N ALA A 230 -20.68 1.24 22.19
CA ALA A 230 -21.00 -0.18 22.42
C ALA A 230 -22.51 -0.49 22.31
N THR A 231 -23.35 0.51 22.44
CA THR A 231 -24.80 0.39 22.28
C THR A 231 -25.34 1.07 21.03
N ALA A 232 -24.46 1.42 20.10
CA ALA A 232 -24.89 2.01 18.82
C ALA A 232 -25.71 1.01 17.98
N LEU A 233 -26.57 1.54 17.15
CA LEU A 233 -27.20 0.75 16.09
C LEU A 233 -26.14 0.08 15.22
N PRO A 234 -26.46 -1.03 14.55
CA PRO A 234 -25.57 -1.62 13.56
C PRO A 234 -25.11 -0.61 12.52
N VAL A 235 -23.86 -0.71 12.08
CA VAL A 235 -23.16 0.25 11.20
C VAL A 235 -23.99 0.69 10.00
N ASP A 236 -24.77 -0.22 9.37
CA ASP A 236 -25.56 0.09 8.18
C ASP A 236 -26.71 1.08 8.42
N PHE A 237 -27.14 1.27 9.68
CA PHE A 237 -28.10 2.33 10.03
C PHE A 237 -27.46 3.72 10.13
N LEU A 238 -26.15 3.77 10.32
CA LEU A 238 -25.40 5.00 10.54
C LEU A 238 -24.79 5.57 9.26
N ARG A 239 -24.85 4.81 8.15
CA ARG A 239 -24.26 5.18 6.87
C ARG A 239 -25.06 6.29 6.16
N PRO A 240 -24.39 7.26 5.50
CA PRO A 240 -25.03 8.34 4.74
C PRO A 240 -25.92 7.83 3.61
N TYR A 241 -25.43 6.89 2.78
CA TYR A 241 -26.19 6.28 1.69
C TYR A 241 -26.91 5.04 2.20
N ARG A 242 -28.08 5.24 2.81
CA ARG A 242 -28.87 4.16 3.42
C ARG A 242 -29.27 3.12 2.39
N GLY A 243 -29.22 1.85 2.77
CA GLY A 243 -29.53 0.71 1.90
C GLY A 243 -28.29 0.13 1.22
N TYR A 244 -27.17 0.84 1.26
CA TYR A 244 -25.88 0.34 0.84
C TYR A 244 -24.97 0.07 2.03
N GLY A 245 -24.09 -0.93 1.86
CA GLY A 245 -22.97 -1.18 2.74
C GLY A 245 -21.83 -0.20 2.47
N GLU A 246 -20.60 -0.70 2.44
CA GLU A 246 -19.46 0.12 2.02
C GLU A 246 -19.62 0.58 0.57
N ILE A 247 -19.37 1.87 0.31
CA ILE A 247 -19.23 2.41 -1.05
C ILE A 247 -17.82 2.93 -1.18
N ARG A 248 -17.01 2.29 -2.03
CA ARG A 248 -15.65 2.70 -2.31
C ARG A 248 -15.58 3.37 -3.66
N LEU A 249 -15.64 4.69 -3.66
CA LEU A 249 -15.52 5.50 -4.86
C LEU A 249 -14.05 5.57 -5.30
N TYR A 250 -13.75 5.10 -6.49
CA TYR A 250 -12.46 5.33 -7.14
C TYR A 250 -12.44 6.71 -7.79
N GLU A 251 -11.65 7.61 -7.22
CA GLU A 251 -11.49 8.97 -7.73
C GLU A 251 -10.03 9.29 -8.07
N PHE A 252 -9.84 10.28 -8.94
CA PHE A 252 -8.53 10.74 -9.40
C PHE A 252 -8.08 11.98 -8.64
N SER A 253 -7.89 11.85 -7.35
CA SER A 253 -7.57 12.97 -6.46
C SER A 253 -6.26 12.80 -5.68
N ALA A 254 -5.66 11.60 -5.69
CA ALA A 254 -4.40 11.35 -5.00
C ALA A 254 -3.22 12.05 -5.67
N PHE A 255 -2.18 12.25 -4.89
CA PHE A 255 -0.95 12.86 -5.34
C PHE A 255 0.25 12.28 -4.60
N SER A 256 1.42 12.38 -5.23
CA SER A 256 2.69 12.02 -4.62
C SER A 256 3.82 12.87 -5.19
N ASN A 257 4.89 13.00 -4.44
CA ASN A 257 6.11 13.61 -4.91
C ASN A 257 7.32 12.74 -4.56
N TYR A 258 8.32 12.83 -5.42
CA TYR A 258 9.60 12.16 -5.24
C TYR A 258 10.73 13.14 -5.53
N HIS A 259 11.72 13.17 -4.66
CA HIS A 259 12.93 13.97 -4.82
C HIS A 259 14.14 13.09 -4.53
N ALA A 260 15.16 13.17 -5.38
CA ALA A 260 16.37 12.39 -5.22
C ALA A 260 17.62 13.15 -5.65
N LEU A 261 18.69 12.97 -4.91
CA LEU A 261 20.06 13.20 -5.35
C LEU A 261 20.66 11.85 -5.73
N GLN A 262 21.09 11.73 -6.96
CA GLN A 262 21.70 10.51 -7.50
C GLN A 262 23.16 10.80 -7.83
N ALA A 263 24.07 9.91 -7.41
CA ALA A 263 25.47 9.97 -7.76
C ALA A 263 25.92 8.62 -8.32
N GLY A 264 26.58 8.64 -9.46
CA GLY A 264 27.11 7.43 -10.11
C GLY A 264 28.58 7.61 -10.48
N LEU A 265 29.41 6.65 -10.13
CA LEU A 265 30.81 6.60 -10.53
C LEU A 265 31.04 5.29 -11.29
N ASN A 266 31.37 5.41 -12.56
CA ASN A 266 31.57 4.25 -13.43
C ASN A 266 32.98 4.25 -13.98
N ARG A 267 33.63 3.09 -13.92
CA ARG A 267 34.91 2.84 -14.60
C ARG A 267 34.69 1.88 -15.76
N ARG A 268 35.06 2.28 -16.94
CA ARG A 268 35.09 1.40 -18.11
C ARG A 268 36.15 0.34 -17.92
N PHE A 269 35.96 -0.82 -18.55
CA PHE A 269 36.95 -1.89 -18.48
C PHE A 269 38.31 -1.41 -18.98
N ASP A 270 39.25 -1.32 -18.07
CA ASP A 270 40.65 -0.95 -18.36
C ASP A 270 41.56 -1.71 -17.39
N ARG A 271 42.66 -2.27 -17.92
CA ARG A 271 43.66 -3.03 -17.15
C ARG A 271 43.04 -4.12 -16.24
N GLY A 272 42.01 -4.82 -16.76
CA GLY A 272 41.37 -5.93 -16.05
C GLY A 272 40.30 -5.53 -15.05
N LEU A 273 40.02 -4.26 -14.82
CA LEU A 273 39.01 -3.80 -13.84
C LEU A 273 37.92 -2.95 -14.48
N MET A 274 36.68 -3.32 -14.23
CA MET A 274 35.49 -2.53 -14.45
C MET A 274 34.71 -2.42 -13.14
N PHE A 275 34.17 -1.28 -12.80
CA PHE A 275 33.22 -1.15 -11.70
C PHE A 275 32.21 -0.03 -11.93
N GLY A 276 31.05 -0.16 -11.28
CA GLY A 276 30.05 0.90 -11.13
C GLY A 276 29.68 1.01 -9.65
N ALA A 277 29.62 2.25 -9.16
CA ALA A 277 29.11 2.57 -7.84
C ALA A 277 28.00 3.61 -8.01
N THR A 278 26.82 3.34 -7.48
CA THR A 278 25.68 4.27 -7.52
C THR A 278 25.14 4.49 -6.13
N TYR A 279 24.81 5.74 -5.85
CA TYR A 279 24.16 6.13 -4.60
C TYR A 279 22.98 7.03 -4.90
N THR A 280 21.85 6.72 -4.30
CA THR A 280 20.65 7.55 -4.36
C THR A 280 20.24 7.91 -2.94
N TRP A 281 20.11 9.20 -2.69
CA TRP A 281 19.43 9.73 -1.52
C TRP A 281 18.10 10.32 -1.96
N SER A 282 17.00 9.78 -1.43
CA SER A 282 15.67 10.13 -1.93
C SER A 282 14.62 10.20 -0.84
N LYS A 283 13.48 10.79 -1.20
CA LYS A 283 12.27 10.85 -0.38
C LYS A 283 11.06 10.77 -1.28
N ALA A 284 10.17 9.82 -0.98
CA ALA A 284 8.90 9.63 -1.63
C ALA A 284 7.74 9.84 -0.65
N LEU A 285 6.93 10.86 -0.88
CA LEU A 285 5.80 11.22 -0.04
C LEU A 285 4.52 11.29 -0.85
N GLY A 286 3.39 10.98 -0.22
CA GLY A 286 2.10 11.06 -0.89
C GLY A 286 0.94 10.66 0.00
N VAL A 287 -0.25 10.63 -0.59
CA VAL A 287 -1.48 10.23 0.10
C VAL A 287 -1.96 8.83 -0.30
N ALA A 288 -1.52 8.30 -1.44
CA ALA A 288 -1.83 6.94 -1.89
C ALA A 288 -0.56 6.10 -1.92
N ASN A 289 -0.62 4.91 -1.36
CA ASN A 289 0.55 4.07 -1.12
C ASN A 289 0.64 2.86 -2.01
N ASN A 290 -0.38 2.52 -2.75
CA ASN A 290 -0.41 1.28 -3.49
C ASN A 290 -0.44 1.49 -4.98
N ASP A 291 0.13 0.48 -5.61
CA ASP A 291 -0.13 0.15 -6.97
C ASP A 291 -1.65 0.16 -7.22
N PHE A 292 -2.06 0.71 -8.30
CA PHE A 292 -3.39 0.98 -8.81
C PHE A 292 -4.42 -0.13 -8.63
N VAL A 293 -3.97 -1.36 -8.38
CA VAL A 293 -4.77 -2.56 -8.49
C VAL A 293 -5.69 -2.75 -7.30
N VAL A 294 -5.29 -2.27 -6.13
CA VAL A 294 -6.11 -2.35 -4.92
C VAL A 294 -5.68 -1.32 -3.89
N PRO A 295 -6.35 -0.20 -3.74
CA PRO A 295 -6.14 0.69 -2.61
C PRO A 295 -6.76 0.04 -1.35
N TYR A 296 -6.13 -1.02 -0.82
CA TYR A 296 -6.61 -1.72 0.38
C TYR A 296 -6.30 -1.02 1.67
N ASP A 297 -5.95 0.23 1.63
CA ASP A 297 -5.56 0.93 2.81
C ASP A 297 -6.72 1.81 3.31
N TYR A 298 -7.61 1.16 4.03
CA TYR A 298 -8.91 1.66 4.48
C TYR A 298 -8.88 2.59 5.69
N SER A 299 -7.77 2.83 6.30
CA SER A 299 -7.72 3.79 7.41
C SER A 299 -7.64 5.23 6.88
N TRP A 300 -8.63 5.62 6.12
CA TRP A 300 -8.75 6.97 5.62
C TRP A 300 -9.64 7.77 6.56
N ALA A 301 -9.03 8.36 7.57
CA ALA A 301 -9.69 9.48 8.21
C ALA A 301 -10.05 10.49 7.12
N ARG A 302 -11.33 10.71 6.91
CA ARG A 302 -11.85 11.79 6.07
C ARG A 302 -12.63 12.77 6.93
N PRO A 303 -11.95 13.67 7.66
CA PRO A 303 -12.65 14.77 8.26
C PRO A 303 -12.97 15.75 7.15
N ASP A 304 -14.21 16.20 7.12
CA ASP A 304 -14.75 17.38 6.45
C ASP A 304 -13.99 17.89 5.20
N GLY A 305 -13.81 17.03 4.20
CA GLY A 305 -13.39 17.44 2.87
C GLY A 305 -11.98 17.05 2.44
N PRO A 306 -11.65 17.30 1.16
CA PRO A 306 -10.43 16.81 0.51
C PRO A 306 -9.13 17.39 1.08
N ASP A 307 -9.14 18.61 1.62
CA ASP A 307 -7.93 19.25 2.17
C ASP A 307 -7.53 18.68 3.53
N ALA A 308 -8.49 18.26 4.33
CA ALA A 308 -8.24 17.59 5.60
C ALA A 308 -7.71 16.17 5.36
N ASN A 309 -8.25 15.45 4.37
CA ASN A 309 -7.74 14.16 3.93
C ASN A 309 -6.26 14.25 3.50
N ARG A 310 -5.89 15.29 2.75
CA ARG A 310 -4.51 15.52 2.31
C ARG A 310 -3.54 15.62 3.47
N ARG A 311 -3.86 16.40 4.49
CA ARG A 311 -2.98 16.61 5.66
C ARG A 311 -2.85 15.35 6.51
N ALA A 312 -3.94 14.64 6.70
CA ALA A 312 -3.98 13.46 7.55
C ALA A 312 -3.24 12.25 6.95
N ASN A 313 -3.29 12.11 5.64
CA ASN A 313 -2.79 10.91 4.95
C ASN A 313 -1.47 11.14 4.21
N TYR A 314 -0.95 12.39 4.19
CA TYR A 314 0.34 12.66 3.60
C TYR A 314 1.48 12.13 4.46
N SER A 315 2.14 11.10 3.97
CA SER A 315 3.20 10.39 4.68
C SER A 315 4.21 9.78 3.71
N TYR A 316 5.19 9.05 4.21
CA TYR A 316 6.03 8.22 3.35
C TYR A 316 5.18 7.27 2.50
N LEU A 317 5.55 7.10 1.25
CA LEU A 317 5.01 6.02 0.43
C LEU A 317 5.61 4.68 0.85
N SER A 318 4.86 3.59 0.71
CA SER A 318 5.35 2.24 1.05
C SER A 318 6.60 1.83 0.26
N SER A 319 6.84 2.47 -0.88
CA SER A 319 8.03 2.30 -1.72
C SER A 319 9.21 3.19 -1.34
N ASP A 320 9.05 4.10 -0.36
CA ASP A 320 10.12 5.01 0.04
C ASP A 320 11.34 4.25 0.55
N ARG A 321 12.51 4.64 0.04
CA ARG A 321 13.83 4.11 0.46
C ARG A 321 14.81 5.26 0.45
N PRO A 322 15.01 5.92 1.62
CA PRO A 322 15.84 7.11 1.71
C PRO A 322 17.23 6.94 1.13
N HIS A 323 17.83 5.78 1.29
CA HIS A 323 19.17 5.50 0.81
C HIS A 323 19.22 4.22 0.00
N ASN A 324 19.88 4.26 -1.14
CA ASN A 324 20.15 3.08 -1.96
C ASN A 324 21.58 3.19 -2.51
N PHE A 325 22.46 2.29 -2.10
CA PHE A 325 23.85 2.21 -2.53
C PHE A 325 24.11 0.85 -3.16
N VAL A 326 24.61 0.86 -4.39
CA VAL A 326 24.93 -0.36 -5.13
C VAL A 326 26.30 -0.22 -5.73
N VAL A 327 27.14 -1.24 -5.55
CA VAL A 327 28.44 -1.39 -6.21
C VAL A 327 28.46 -2.69 -6.98
N ASN A 328 28.83 -2.63 -8.23
CA ASN A 328 29.11 -3.83 -9.03
C ASN A 328 30.52 -3.74 -9.61
N PHE A 329 31.20 -4.88 -9.69
CA PHE A 329 32.55 -4.93 -10.25
C PHE A 329 32.84 -6.24 -10.96
N VAL A 330 33.76 -6.15 -11.89
CA VAL A 330 34.39 -7.29 -12.54
C VAL A 330 35.90 -7.04 -12.58
N TYR A 331 36.65 -7.98 -12.03
CA TYR A 331 38.10 -7.96 -12.09
C TYR A 331 38.60 -9.23 -12.79
N GLN A 332 39.43 -9.05 -13.80
CA GLN A 332 40.14 -10.16 -14.49
C GLN A 332 41.61 -10.09 -14.15
N SER A 333 42.14 -11.22 -13.71
CA SER A 333 43.58 -11.31 -13.38
C SER A 333 44.43 -11.04 -14.63
N PRO A 334 45.53 -10.27 -14.52
CA PRO A 334 46.46 -10.11 -15.62
C PRO A 334 47.16 -11.46 -15.91
N ARG A 335 47.67 -11.58 -17.11
CA ARG A 335 48.53 -12.74 -17.46
C ARG A 335 49.93 -12.51 -16.92
N VAL A 336 50.32 -13.30 -15.93
CA VAL A 336 51.61 -13.11 -15.19
C VAL A 336 52.63 -14.20 -15.42
N ALA A 337 52.24 -15.36 -15.96
CA ALA A 337 53.14 -16.50 -16.13
C ALA A 337 52.79 -17.32 -17.37
N GLY A 338 53.76 -18.09 -17.85
CA GLY A 338 53.60 -19.14 -18.85
C GLY A 338 53.77 -20.54 -18.24
N GLY A 339 53.61 -21.59 -19.03
CA GLY A 339 53.74 -22.97 -18.58
C GLY A 339 52.71 -23.40 -17.53
N LEU A 340 53.05 -24.32 -16.66
CA LEU A 340 52.16 -24.84 -15.61
C LEU A 340 51.73 -23.76 -14.62
N LEU A 341 52.61 -22.84 -14.25
CA LEU A 341 52.28 -21.71 -13.39
C LEU A 341 51.23 -20.79 -14.04
N GLY A 342 51.32 -20.61 -15.36
CA GLY A 342 50.32 -19.85 -16.12
C GLY A 342 48.95 -20.51 -16.12
N VAL A 343 48.86 -21.82 -16.14
CA VAL A 343 47.60 -22.55 -16.04
C VAL A 343 46.92 -22.27 -14.69
N LEU A 344 47.68 -22.16 -13.60
CA LEU A 344 47.14 -21.91 -12.27
C LEU A 344 46.85 -20.42 -12.02
N ALA A 345 47.74 -19.51 -12.43
CA ALA A 345 47.67 -18.08 -12.09
C ALA A 345 46.77 -17.25 -13.02
N ASN A 346 46.70 -17.62 -14.31
CA ASN A 346 45.96 -16.83 -15.30
C ASN A 346 44.50 -17.27 -15.45
N GLY A 347 43.65 -16.41 -16.00
CA GLY A 347 42.25 -16.72 -16.36
C GLY A 347 41.29 -16.73 -15.19
N TRP A 348 41.66 -16.09 -14.09
CA TRP A 348 40.74 -15.84 -12.98
C TRP A 348 39.90 -14.60 -13.26
N GLN A 349 38.63 -14.66 -12.87
CA GLN A 349 37.73 -13.54 -12.82
C GLN A 349 37.01 -13.52 -11.48
N LEU A 350 37.02 -12.36 -10.82
CA LEU A 350 36.24 -12.07 -9.65
C LEU A 350 35.20 -11.04 -10.05
N SER A 351 33.94 -11.31 -9.74
CA SER A 351 32.85 -10.32 -9.92
C SER A 351 31.94 -10.32 -8.71
N GLY A 352 31.29 -9.18 -8.47
CA GLY A 352 30.42 -9.08 -7.31
C GLY A 352 29.46 -7.92 -7.44
N ILE A 353 28.40 -8.02 -6.62
CA ILE A 353 27.42 -6.96 -6.41
C ILE A 353 27.24 -6.79 -4.91
N TYR A 354 27.54 -5.59 -4.43
CA TYR A 354 27.19 -5.15 -3.09
C TYR A 354 25.98 -4.23 -3.16
N ARG A 355 25.01 -4.45 -2.29
CA ARG A 355 23.82 -3.62 -2.17
C ARG A 355 23.55 -3.29 -0.72
N TRP A 356 23.45 -1.99 -0.44
CA TRP A 356 22.91 -1.48 0.81
C TRP A 356 21.71 -0.55 0.49
N THR A 357 20.56 -0.85 1.09
CA THR A 357 19.32 -0.12 0.81
C THR A 357 18.52 0.01 2.09
N SER A 358 18.04 1.21 2.41
CA SER A 358 17.12 1.46 3.53
C SER A 358 15.91 0.53 3.47
N GLY A 359 15.36 0.16 4.62
CA GLY A 359 14.11 -0.57 4.71
C GLY A 359 12.94 0.22 4.12
N THR A 360 11.83 -0.45 3.87
CA THR A 360 10.56 0.18 3.48
C THR A 360 9.84 0.73 4.71
N PRO A 361 9.05 1.79 4.57
CA PRO A 361 8.20 2.26 5.64
C PRO A 361 7.15 1.21 6.04
N TYR A 362 6.79 1.21 7.32
CA TYR A 362 5.72 0.36 7.85
C TYR A 362 4.86 1.14 8.86
N PRO A 363 3.56 0.79 8.99
CA PRO A 363 2.67 1.38 9.98
C PRO A 363 2.85 0.69 11.33
N ILE A 364 2.51 1.38 12.42
CA ILE A 364 2.25 0.77 13.71
C ILE A 364 0.74 0.59 13.86
N THR A 365 0.32 -0.64 14.13
CA THR A 365 -1.06 -0.99 14.46
C THR A 365 -1.18 -1.26 15.95
N PHE A 366 -2.40 -1.22 16.47
CA PHE A 366 -2.64 -1.47 17.89
C PHE A 366 -3.88 -2.34 18.09
N ASN A 367 -3.93 -2.95 19.29
CA ASN A 367 -5.10 -3.66 19.78
C ASN A 367 -5.38 -3.25 21.23
N ILE A 368 -6.63 -2.93 21.53
CA ILE A 368 -7.13 -2.65 22.87
C ILE A 368 -8.31 -3.60 23.09
N PRO A 369 -8.24 -4.54 24.07
CA PRO A 369 -9.32 -5.49 24.32
C PRO A 369 -10.66 -4.79 24.55
N GLY A 370 -11.70 -5.23 23.82
CA GLY A 370 -13.05 -4.67 23.93
C GLY A 370 -13.27 -3.33 23.19
N TYR A 371 -12.27 -2.79 22.48
CA TYR A 371 -12.38 -1.56 21.73
C TYR A 371 -12.05 -1.78 20.24
N GLY A 372 -13.00 -1.47 19.38
CA GLY A 372 -12.82 -1.40 17.93
C GLY A 372 -12.93 0.03 17.41
N ALA A 373 -12.96 0.20 16.09
CA ALA A 373 -13.10 1.50 15.45
C ALA A 373 -14.30 2.27 15.99
N ILE A 374 -15.46 1.64 16.05
CA ILE A 374 -16.73 2.24 16.51
C ILE A 374 -16.64 2.80 17.93
N ASN A 375 -15.84 2.18 18.80
CA ASN A 375 -15.68 2.60 20.20
C ASN A 375 -14.68 3.77 20.33
N LEU A 376 -13.74 3.89 19.40
CA LEU A 376 -12.67 4.89 19.46
C LEU A 376 -13.01 6.12 18.63
N THR A 377 -13.63 5.96 17.49
CA THR A 377 -13.90 7.05 16.54
C THR A 377 -15.38 7.39 16.43
N GLY A 378 -16.28 6.55 16.94
CA GLY A 378 -17.72 6.64 16.66
C GLY A 378 -18.06 6.35 15.21
N SER A 379 -17.13 5.78 14.44
CA SER A 379 -17.17 5.49 13.01
C SER A 379 -16.70 4.07 12.75
N ASP A 380 -16.90 3.54 11.56
CA ASP A 380 -16.25 2.32 11.08
C ASP A 380 -14.80 2.55 10.59
N GLN A 381 -14.32 3.80 10.67
CA GLN A 381 -12.96 4.18 10.35
C GLN A 381 -12.03 4.06 11.57
N ASN A 382 -10.82 3.55 11.36
CA ASN A 382 -9.88 3.27 12.45
C ASN A 382 -9.23 4.55 13.02
N ALA A 383 -9.05 4.58 14.34
CA ALA A 383 -8.11 5.49 14.99
C ALA A 383 -6.65 5.11 14.66
N ARG A 384 -5.71 6.02 14.90
CA ARG A 384 -4.27 5.76 14.76
C ARG A 384 -3.60 5.73 16.14
N ILE A 385 -2.46 5.07 16.18
CA ILE A 385 -1.63 5.02 17.37
C ILE A 385 -1.16 6.43 17.76
N VAL A 386 -1.16 6.75 19.04
CA VAL A 386 -0.55 7.99 19.55
C VAL A 386 0.96 7.78 19.66
N VAL A 387 1.73 8.75 19.18
CA VAL A 387 3.19 8.75 19.25
C VAL A 387 3.64 9.95 20.08
N THR A 388 4.29 9.69 21.23
CA THR A 388 4.67 10.70 22.24
C THR A 388 6.14 11.08 22.18
N GLY A 389 6.96 10.38 21.38
CA GLY A 389 8.39 10.61 21.23
C GLY A 389 8.90 10.09 19.90
N ASP A 390 10.20 10.03 19.73
CA ASP A 390 10.84 9.50 18.51
C ASP A 390 11.05 7.98 18.64
N PRO A 391 10.29 7.14 17.96
CA PRO A 391 10.43 5.71 18.04
C PRO A 391 11.73 5.18 17.39
N GLY A 392 12.41 5.98 16.58
CA GLY A 392 13.70 5.63 15.95
C GLY A 392 14.88 5.65 16.93
N GLN A 393 14.76 6.28 18.08
CA GLN A 393 15.86 6.36 19.08
C GLN A 393 16.16 5.00 19.72
N GLY A 394 15.27 4.05 19.68
CA GLY A 394 15.45 2.69 20.23
C GLY A 394 16.26 1.73 19.35
N TRP A 395 16.62 2.11 18.13
CA TRP A 395 17.30 1.21 17.19
C TRP A 395 18.71 0.86 17.66
N SER A 396 18.99 -0.41 17.84
CA SER A 396 20.26 -0.91 18.41
C SER A 396 20.96 -1.99 17.56
N GLY A 397 20.41 -2.41 16.45
CA GLY A 397 20.89 -3.60 15.71
C GLY A 397 20.54 -4.94 16.38
N ASP A 398 20.00 -4.92 17.60
CA ASP A 398 19.47 -6.10 18.28
C ASP A 398 18.16 -6.53 17.61
N PRO A 399 17.99 -7.80 17.21
CA PRO A 399 16.77 -8.30 16.60
C PRO A 399 15.51 -8.12 17.47
N TYR A 400 15.67 -7.94 18.76
CA TYR A 400 14.59 -7.77 19.72
C TYR A 400 14.36 -6.31 20.13
N ARG A 401 15.14 -5.36 19.61
CA ARG A 401 15.07 -3.92 19.93
C ARG A 401 15.21 -3.08 18.67
N GLN A 402 14.19 -3.08 17.82
CA GLN A 402 14.21 -2.35 16.55
C GLN A 402 13.63 -0.93 16.66
N ILE A 403 12.86 -0.66 17.70
CA ILE A 403 12.19 0.63 17.95
C ILE A 403 12.14 0.91 19.44
N ASP A 404 12.01 2.18 19.82
CA ASP A 404 11.61 2.56 21.18
C ASP A 404 10.11 2.28 21.36
N THR A 405 9.81 1.25 22.11
CA THR A 405 8.44 0.81 22.38
C THR A 405 7.71 1.64 23.42
N SER A 406 8.42 2.50 24.16
CA SER A 406 7.87 3.32 25.26
C SER A 406 7.11 4.56 24.81
N VAL A 407 7.30 4.96 23.54
CA VAL A 407 6.74 6.21 22.98
C VAL A 407 5.35 6.04 22.37
N PHE A 408 4.72 4.87 22.54
CA PHE A 408 3.40 4.58 21.98
C PHE A 408 2.33 4.58 23.06
N ALA A 409 1.19 5.19 22.73
CA ALA A 409 0.02 5.22 23.62
C ALA A 409 -1.26 4.91 22.82
N PRO A 410 -2.32 4.39 23.48
CA PRO A 410 -3.59 4.14 22.83
C PRO A 410 -4.30 5.45 22.47
N PRO A 411 -5.02 5.51 21.32
CA PRO A 411 -5.93 6.62 21.05
C PRO A 411 -7.12 6.60 22.02
N ARG A 412 -7.75 7.75 22.23
CA ARG A 412 -8.91 7.88 23.11
C ARG A 412 -10.21 7.90 22.30
N PRO A 413 -11.36 7.54 22.91
CA PRO A 413 -12.68 7.76 22.32
C PRO A 413 -12.87 9.21 21.86
N GLY A 414 -13.47 9.39 20.69
CA GLY A 414 -13.56 10.70 20.01
C GLY A 414 -12.39 10.97 19.07
N SER A 415 -11.52 9.99 18.82
CA SER A 415 -10.45 10.06 17.82
C SER A 415 -11.01 10.35 16.42
N LEU A 416 -10.28 11.15 15.67
CA LEU A 416 -10.51 11.41 14.25
C LEU A 416 -9.49 10.69 13.34
N GLY A 417 -8.65 9.82 13.90
CA GLY A 417 -7.64 9.08 13.16
C GLY A 417 -6.42 9.90 12.72
N PHE A 418 -6.07 10.97 13.47
CA PHE A 418 -4.96 11.88 13.14
C PHE A 418 -3.84 11.88 14.18
N GLU A 419 -3.82 10.92 15.07
CA GLU A 419 -2.85 10.86 16.17
C GLU A 419 -1.42 10.67 15.68
N SER A 420 -1.24 10.07 14.51
CA SER A 420 0.08 9.88 13.88
C SER A 420 -0.01 9.90 12.36
N ALA A 421 1.13 10.06 11.69
CA ALA A 421 1.25 9.75 10.28
C ALA A 421 1.01 8.25 10.05
N ARG A 422 0.59 7.88 8.83
CA ARG A 422 0.33 6.48 8.49
C ARG A 422 1.62 5.65 8.43
N TYR A 423 2.64 6.19 7.81
CA TYR A 423 3.97 5.60 7.69
C TYR A 423 4.99 6.59 8.21
N PHE A 424 5.68 6.24 9.27
CA PHE A 424 6.65 7.13 9.91
C PHE A 424 7.93 6.39 10.36
N LEU A 425 7.98 5.07 10.24
CA LEU A 425 9.12 4.24 10.54
C LEU A 425 9.57 3.48 9.31
N HIS A 426 10.90 3.32 9.16
CA HIS A 426 11.49 2.44 8.16
C HIS A 426 11.95 1.14 8.81
N GLY A 427 11.70 0.04 8.13
CA GLY A 427 12.12 -1.29 8.57
C GLY A 427 13.64 -1.52 8.41
N PRO A 428 14.10 -2.74 8.70
CA PRO A 428 15.49 -3.10 8.60
C PRO A 428 16.04 -2.90 7.17
N PRO A 429 17.28 -2.41 7.02
CA PRO A 429 17.92 -2.24 5.73
C PRO A 429 18.26 -3.60 5.09
N ILE A 430 18.54 -3.56 3.80
CA ILE A 430 19.18 -4.65 3.07
C ILE A 430 20.67 -4.34 3.02
N ASP A 431 21.50 -5.30 3.41
CA ASP A 431 22.95 -5.25 3.31
C ASP A 431 23.45 -6.59 2.77
N ASN A 432 23.70 -6.65 1.47
CA ASN A 432 24.00 -7.91 0.79
C ASN A 432 25.19 -7.81 -0.14
N LEU A 433 26.08 -8.80 -0.06
CA LEU A 433 27.20 -8.99 -0.98
C LEU A 433 27.09 -10.36 -1.65
N ASP A 434 26.93 -10.34 -2.97
CA ASP A 434 27.03 -11.52 -3.81
C ASP A 434 28.36 -11.51 -4.55
N LEU A 435 29.08 -12.63 -4.54
CA LEU A 435 30.36 -12.79 -5.22
C LEU A 435 30.34 -13.99 -6.16
N SER A 436 31.07 -13.84 -7.25
CA SER A 436 31.35 -14.92 -8.21
C SER A 436 32.83 -14.99 -8.50
N VAL A 437 33.40 -16.16 -8.36
CA VAL A 437 34.78 -16.47 -8.75
C VAL A 437 34.75 -17.47 -9.89
N SER A 438 35.35 -17.13 -11.02
CA SER A 438 35.47 -18.08 -12.13
C SER A 438 36.92 -18.25 -12.56
N LYS A 439 37.19 -19.45 -13.06
CA LYS A 439 38.48 -19.86 -13.61
C LYS A 439 38.27 -20.46 -14.99
N SER A 440 38.94 -19.91 -16.00
CA SER A 440 38.92 -20.41 -17.37
C SER A 440 40.23 -21.10 -17.72
N PHE A 441 40.12 -22.32 -18.24
CA PHE A 441 41.23 -23.11 -18.77
C PHE A 441 41.11 -23.18 -20.30
N SER A 442 42.12 -22.75 -21.03
CA SER A 442 42.20 -22.94 -22.48
C SER A 442 42.79 -24.32 -22.77
N LEU A 443 42.10 -25.13 -23.57
CA LEU A 443 42.53 -26.48 -23.97
C LEU A 443 43.09 -26.49 -25.40
N GLY A 444 43.39 -25.34 -25.97
CA GLY A 444 43.88 -25.20 -27.34
C GLY A 444 42.76 -24.97 -28.36
N GLY A 445 43.07 -24.18 -29.40
CA GLY A 445 42.09 -23.76 -30.38
C GLY A 445 40.96 -22.94 -29.75
N ARG A 446 39.70 -23.28 -30.06
CA ARG A 446 38.51 -22.63 -29.49
C ARG A 446 37.97 -23.29 -28.22
N ARG A 447 38.60 -24.39 -27.75
CA ARG A 447 38.11 -25.17 -26.62
C ARG A 447 38.49 -24.53 -25.29
N ARG A 448 37.53 -24.40 -24.40
CA ARG A 448 37.67 -23.79 -23.08
C ARG A 448 36.82 -24.54 -22.05
N VAL A 449 37.39 -24.73 -20.86
CA VAL A 449 36.64 -25.15 -19.65
C VAL A 449 36.57 -23.97 -18.71
N GLU A 450 35.41 -23.66 -18.22
CA GLU A 450 35.18 -22.68 -17.16
C GLU A 450 34.59 -23.36 -15.94
N ILE A 451 35.18 -23.10 -14.78
CA ILE A 451 34.64 -23.46 -13.47
C ILE A 451 34.28 -22.17 -12.77
N ARG A 452 33.05 -22.08 -12.22
CA ARG A 452 32.53 -20.89 -11.57
C ARG A 452 31.85 -21.26 -10.26
N LEU A 453 32.20 -20.53 -9.21
CA LEU A 453 31.55 -20.57 -7.91
C LEU A 453 30.82 -19.26 -7.69
N ASP A 454 29.49 -19.31 -7.50
CA ASP A 454 28.65 -18.19 -7.11
C ASP A 454 28.30 -18.35 -5.63
N ALA A 455 28.42 -17.25 -4.87
CA ALA A 455 28.08 -17.19 -3.46
C ALA A 455 27.12 -15.99 -3.26
N PHE A 456 25.85 -16.28 -3.02
CA PHE A 456 24.84 -15.30 -2.67
C PHE A 456 24.84 -15.11 -1.16
N ASN A 457 24.76 -13.87 -0.70
CA ASN A 457 24.96 -13.50 0.71
C ASN A 457 26.27 -14.10 1.24
N VAL A 458 27.39 -13.76 0.59
CA VAL A 458 28.70 -14.39 0.88
C VAL A 458 29.14 -14.18 2.32
N LEU A 459 28.77 -13.06 2.95
CA LEU A 459 29.08 -12.75 4.35
C LEU A 459 28.27 -13.61 5.33
N ASN A 460 27.21 -14.24 4.87
CA ASN A 460 26.32 -15.09 5.66
C ASN A 460 25.81 -14.43 6.94
N HIS A 461 25.63 -13.11 6.92
CA HIS A 461 24.99 -12.43 8.04
C HIS A 461 23.46 -12.45 7.91
N THR A 462 22.78 -12.44 9.03
CA THR A 462 21.33 -12.42 9.07
C THR A 462 20.82 -11.07 8.59
N GLN A 463 20.00 -11.08 7.54
CA GLN A 463 19.34 -9.90 7.01
C GLN A 463 17.88 -9.90 7.45
N PHE A 464 17.50 -8.93 8.26
CA PHE A 464 16.14 -8.78 8.72
C PHE A 464 15.24 -8.24 7.60
N ALA A 465 13.95 -8.65 7.61
CA ALA A 465 13.03 -8.31 6.53
C ALA A 465 11.79 -7.54 7.00
N ALA A 466 11.33 -7.80 8.20
CA ALA A 466 10.13 -7.16 8.76
C ALA A 466 10.26 -7.03 10.28
N VAL A 467 9.43 -6.14 10.84
CA VAL A 467 9.31 -5.89 12.28
C VAL A 467 7.88 -6.18 12.71
N ASN A 468 7.69 -6.76 13.88
CA ASN A 468 6.37 -6.89 14.49
C ASN A 468 5.89 -5.51 14.93
N SER A 469 4.98 -4.94 14.17
CA SER A 469 4.49 -3.57 14.30
C SER A 469 3.16 -3.44 15.03
N GLN A 470 2.64 -4.53 15.60
CA GLN A 470 1.40 -4.50 16.38
C GLN A 470 1.69 -4.38 17.88
N VAL A 471 1.20 -3.29 18.48
CA VAL A 471 1.22 -3.10 19.92
C VAL A 471 -0.11 -3.55 20.56
N ASN A 472 -0.04 -4.32 21.63
CA ASN A 472 -1.21 -4.74 22.41
C ASN A 472 -1.21 -4.01 23.75
N PHE A 473 -2.23 -3.20 23.99
CA PHE A 473 -2.45 -2.55 25.28
C PHE A 473 -3.29 -3.44 26.20
N LYS A 474 -3.10 -3.31 27.50
CA LYS A 474 -3.86 -4.06 28.49
C LYS A 474 -5.32 -3.63 28.53
N SER A 475 -5.58 -2.32 28.53
CA SER A 475 -6.90 -1.71 28.39
C SER A 475 -6.75 -0.25 27.95
N LEU A 476 -7.86 0.46 27.75
CA LEU A 476 -7.83 1.89 27.47
C LEU A 476 -7.35 2.72 28.67
N ASP A 477 -7.72 2.33 29.88
CA ASP A 477 -7.37 3.03 31.14
C ASP A 477 -6.00 2.59 31.69
N ASP A 478 -5.51 1.42 31.26
CA ASP A 478 -4.18 0.90 31.60
C ASP A 478 -3.41 0.68 30.28
N PRO A 479 -2.63 1.68 29.82
CA PRO A 479 -1.92 1.63 28.55
C PRO A 479 -0.66 0.75 28.58
N THR A 480 -0.51 -0.09 29.61
CA THR A 480 0.61 -1.05 29.68
C THR A 480 0.63 -1.93 28.43
N VAL A 481 1.76 -1.97 27.75
CA VAL A 481 1.97 -2.85 26.59
C VAL A 481 2.17 -4.28 27.08
N THR A 482 1.34 -5.20 26.60
CA THR A 482 1.30 -6.60 27.08
C THR A 482 2.13 -7.56 26.24
N ASN A 483 2.58 -7.16 25.07
CA ASN A 483 3.36 -7.98 24.16
C ASN A 483 4.78 -7.45 23.92
N LEU A 484 5.40 -6.87 24.96
CA LEU A 484 6.82 -6.50 24.89
C LEU A 484 7.72 -7.74 24.80
N PRO A 485 8.90 -7.64 24.16
CA PRO A 485 9.87 -8.74 24.11
C PRO A 485 10.52 -9.04 25.46
N PHE A 486 10.73 -8.03 26.29
CA PHE A 486 11.40 -8.14 27.58
C PHE A 486 10.44 -7.85 28.72
N ASP A 487 10.65 -8.53 29.84
CA ASP A 487 9.99 -8.22 31.09
C ASP A 487 10.66 -7.06 31.86
N ALA A 488 10.16 -6.74 33.05
CA ALA A 488 10.68 -5.66 33.88
C ALA A 488 12.11 -5.94 34.44
N ALA A 489 12.54 -7.20 34.47
CA ALA A 489 13.89 -7.59 34.86
C ALA A 489 14.88 -7.49 33.67
N GLY A 490 14.38 -7.33 32.45
CA GLY A 490 15.17 -7.28 31.23
C GLY A 490 15.38 -8.65 30.58
N ASP A 491 14.70 -9.69 31.06
CA ASP A 491 14.76 -11.02 30.49
C ASP A 491 13.89 -11.13 29.22
N LEU A 492 14.38 -11.82 28.19
CA LEU A 492 13.65 -12.05 26.95
C LEU A 492 12.55 -13.09 27.16
N VAL A 493 11.30 -12.64 27.28
CA VAL A 493 10.12 -13.49 27.54
C VAL A 493 9.24 -13.69 26.30
N ASN A 494 9.34 -12.82 25.31
CA ASN A 494 8.53 -12.87 24.08
C ASN A 494 9.37 -12.55 22.83
N PRO A 495 10.03 -13.53 22.21
CA PRO A 495 10.88 -13.31 21.04
C PRO A 495 10.16 -12.73 19.81
N ASN A 496 8.83 -12.84 19.77
CA ASN A 496 7.97 -12.29 18.72
C ASN A 496 7.17 -11.08 19.21
N GLY A 497 7.66 -10.39 20.24
CA GLY A 497 7.00 -9.24 20.83
C GLY A 497 6.99 -8.00 19.92
N PHE A 498 6.27 -6.97 20.36
CA PHE A 498 6.22 -5.69 19.65
C PHE A 498 7.63 -5.08 19.53
N GLY A 499 7.97 -4.63 18.32
CA GLY A 499 9.28 -4.04 18.03
C GLY A 499 10.39 -5.05 17.74
N THR A 500 10.11 -6.36 17.72
CA THR A 500 11.08 -7.39 17.35
C THR A 500 11.08 -7.63 15.85
N VAL A 501 12.17 -8.19 15.32
CA VAL A 501 12.21 -8.70 13.95
C VAL A 501 11.26 -9.88 13.80
N SER A 502 10.39 -9.83 12.80
CA SER A 502 9.39 -10.88 12.54
C SER A 502 9.73 -11.77 11.35
N ASN A 503 10.71 -11.38 10.52
CA ASN A 503 11.11 -12.16 9.35
C ASN A 503 12.57 -11.91 8.98
N VAL A 504 13.19 -12.87 8.30
CA VAL A 504 14.56 -12.79 7.80
C VAL A 504 14.62 -13.15 6.31
N ARG A 505 15.62 -12.60 5.61
CA ARG A 505 15.88 -12.92 4.21
C ARG A 505 16.65 -14.23 4.09
N ALA A 506 16.79 -14.72 2.86
CA ALA A 506 17.49 -15.98 2.57
C ALA A 506 18.92 -16.00 3.12
N ALA A 507 19.29 -17.13 3.71
CA ALA A 507 20.67 -17.43 4.11
C ALA A 507 21.58 -17.57 2.89
N ARG A 508 22.89 -17.66 3.13
CA ARG A 508 23.89 -17.88 2.07
C ARG A 508 23.56 -19.10 1.23
N GLN A 509 23.68 -18.92 -0.09
CA GLN A 509 23.56 -19.99 -1.07
C GLN A 509 24.84 -20.06 -1.88
N LEU A 510 25.34 -21.28 -2.14
CA LEU A 510 26.49 -21.53 -2.97
C LEU A 510 26.07 -22.33 -4.18
N GLN A 511 26.56 -21.93 -5.36
CA GLN A 511 26.30 -22.62 -6.62
C GLN A 511 27.61 -22.86 -7.34
N LEU A 512 27.88 -24.11 -7.74
CA LEU A 512 29.05 -24.50 -8.55
C LEU A 512 28.58 -24.81 -9.97
N MET A 513 29.27 -24.24 -10.97
CA MET A 513 29.03 -24.47 -12.38
C MET A 513 30.34 -24.92 -13.06
N ALA A 514 30.23 -25.91 -13.94
CA ALA A 514 31.27 -26.26 -14.90
C ALA A 514 30.70 -26.15 -16.32
N ARG A 515 31.42 -25.44 -17.21
CA ARG A 515 31.02 -25.22 -18.59
C ARG A 515 32.13 -25.57 -19.55
N PHE A 516 31.84 -26.40 -20.53
CA PHE A 516 32.74 -26.69 -21.64
C PHE A 516 32.24 -25.92 -22.89
N GLN A 517 33.17 -25.23 -23.53
CA GLN A 517 32.96 -24.53 -24.80
C GLN A 517 33.88 -25.13 -25.85
N PHE A 518 33.39 -25.36 -27.06
CA PHE A 518 34.12 -25.95 -28.19
C PHE A 518 33.89 -25.17 -29.48
#